data_0f0d0169bdda47f2664695abdda8cf52
#
_entry.id   0f0d0169bdda47f2664695abdda8cf52
#
_cell.length_a   1.000
_cell.length_b   1.000
_cell.length_c   1.000
_cell.angle_alpha   90.00
_cell.angle_beta   90.00
_cell.angle_gamma   90.00
#
_symmetry.space_group_name_H-M   'P 1'
#
loop_
_entity.id
_entity.type
_entity.pdbx_description
1 polymer ?
#
loop_
_entity_poly.entity_id
_entity_poly.type
_entity_poly.pdbx_seq_one_letter_code
_entity_poly.pdbx_strand_id
1 'polypeptide(L)'
;MRAAELLYTGRTMNADEGAAWGFFNRIVAPDALQHEAATLAQSLADGPTFAHGMTKALLHREWSMDLDAAIDAEAEAQAICMATGDFRRAYDAFVAKTPPRFEGN
;
A
#
# COMPACT_ATOMS: atom_id res chain seq x y z
N MET A 1 -1.55 -21.14 -10.25
CA MET A 1 -0.72 -22.00 -11.14
C MET A 1 0.76 -21.61 -11.10
N ARG A 2 1.16 -20.32 -11.34
CA ARG A 2 2.57 -19.88 -11.33
C ARG A 2 3.30 -20.08 -10.00
N ALA A 3 2.64 -19.79 -8.87
CA ALA A 3 3.21 -20.02 -7.54
C ALA A 3 3.48 -21.51 -7.28
N ALA A 4 2.59 -22.40 -7.73
CA ALA A 4 2.78 -23.83 -7.59
C ALA A 4 4.01 -24.33 -8.37
N GLU A 5 4.24 -23.81 -9.59
CA GLU A 5 5.43 -24.13 -10.38
C GLU A 5 6.72 -23.79 -9.61
N LEU A 6 6.82 -22.55 -9.08
CA LEU A 6 7.99 -22.15 -8.32
C LEU A 6 8.19 -22.98 -7.05
N LEU A 7 7.11 -23.25 -6.31
CA LEU A 7 7.17 -24.01 -5.07
C LEU A 7 7.52 -25.50 -5.28
N TYR A 8 6.99 -26.12 -6.34
CA TYR A 8 7.26 -27.53 -6.59
C TYR A 8 8.63 -27.77 -7.25
N THR A 9 9.10 -26.83 -8.08
CA THR A 9 10.38 -27.00 -8.77
C THR A 9 11.57 -26.46 -7.99
N GLY A 10 11.33 -25.53 -7.05
CA GLY A 10 12.39 -24.82 -6.31
C GLY A 10 13.30 -23.97 -7.20
N ARG A 11 12.87 -23.70 -8.46
CA ARG A 11 13.66 -22.89 -9.38
C ARG A 11 13.68 -21.41 -8.99
N THR A 12 14.70 -20.72 -9.39
CA THR A 12 14.78 -19.27 -9.28
C THR A 12 13.98 -18.59 -10.39
N MET A 13 13.49 -17.41 -10.11
CA MET A 13 12.82 -16.51 -11.04
C MET A 13 13.65 -15.24 -11.17
N ASN A 14 13.94 -14.80 -12.39
CA ASN A 14 14.63 -13.54 -12.61
C ASN A 14 13.68 -12.33 -12.57
N ALA A 15 14.23 -11.11 -12.58
CA ALA A 15 13.46 -9.88 -12.47
C ALA A 15 12.45 -9.70 -13.62
N ASP A 16 12.87 -9.96 -14.86
CA ASP A 16 12.01 -9.78 -16.05
C ASP A 16 10.84 -10.76 -16.05
N GLU A 17 11.09 -12.02 -15.68
CA GLU A 17 10.04 -13.02 -15.53
C GLU A 17 9.05 -12.62 -14.42
N GLY A 18 9.56 -12.16 -13.27
CA GLY A 18 8.72 -11.73 -12.16
C GLY A 18 7.86 -10.52 -12.50
N ALA A 19 8.39 -9.58 -13.30
CA ALA A 19 7.61 -8.46 -13.80
C ALA A 19 6.53 -8.90 -14.79
N ALA A 20 6.87 -9.77 -15.74
CA ALA A 20 5.91 -10.30 -16.70
C ALA A 20 4.77 -11.09 -16.02
N TRP A 21 5.05 -11.67 -14.86
CA TRP A 21 4.06 -12.36 -14.04
C TRP A 21 3.25 -11.45 -13.11
N GLY A 22 3.63 -10.18 -12.98
CA GLY A 22 3.03 -9.25 -12.02
C GLY A 22 3.44 -9.55 -10.57
N PHE A 23 4.58 -10.23 -10.35
CA PHE A 23 5.09 -10.55 -9.03
C PHE A 23 5.81 -9.36 -8.39
N PHE A 24 6.49 -8.54 -9.20
CA PHE A 24 7.15 -7.32 -8.78
C PHE A 24 6.40 -6.08 -9.27
N ASN A 25 6.26 -5.08 -8.43
CA ASN A 25 5.64 -3.80 -8.79
C ASN A 25 6.52 -2.99 -9.75
N ARG A 26 7.85 -3.10 -9.60
CA ARG A 26 8.83 -2.31 -10.32
C ARG A 26 10.14 -3.08 -10.45
N ILE A 27 10.78 -2.95 -11.61
CA ILE A 27 12.15 -3.39 -11.82
C ILE A 27 13.02 -2.16 -12.01
N VAL A 28 14.19 -2.17 -11.40
CA VAL A 28 15.19 -1.11 -11.48
C VAL A 28 16.57 -1.71 -11.64
N ALA A 29 17.54 -0.91 -12.09
CA ALA A 29 18.92 -1.34 -12.13
C ALA A 29 19.44 -1.67 -10.71
N PRO A 30 20.36 -2.63 -10.55
CA PRO A 30 20.82 -3.08 -9.23
C PRO A 30 21.37 -1.97 -8.35
N ASP A 31 22.08 -1.01 -8.94
CA ASP A 31 22.65 0.16 -8.26
C ASP A 31 21.60 1.20 -7.85
N ALA A 32 20.45 1.22 -8.51
CA ALA A 32 19.32 2.10 -8.19
C ALA A 32 18.37 1.53 -7.10
N LEU A 33 18.44 0.24 -6.79
CA LEU A 33 17.47 -0.45 -5.94
C LEU A 33 17.30 0.21 -4.57
N GLN A 34 18.40 0.50 -3.89
CA GLN A 34 18.37 1.11 -2.55
C GLN A 34 17.75 2.51 -2.57
N HIS A 35 18.08 3.29 -3.58
CA HIS A 35 17.54 4.65 -3.75
C HIS A 35 16.03 4.61 -4.02
N GLU A 36 15.58 3.77 -4.93
CA GLU A 36 14.17 3.64 -5.29
C GLU A 36 13.33 3.11 -4.11
N ALA A 37 13.86 2.12 -3.38
CA ALA A 37 13.21 1.59 -2.19
C ALA A 37 13.09 2.65 -1.09
N ALA A 38 14.17 3.40 -0.82
CA ALA A 38 14.16 4.48 0.16
C ALA A 38 13.21 5.62 -0.23
N THR A 39 13.15 5.98 -1.52
CA THR A 39 12.23 7.01 -2.03
C THR A 39 10.78 6.61 -1.82
N LEU A 40 10.43 5.35 -2.14
CA LEU A 40 9.08 4.86 -1.90
C LEU A 40 8.75 4.80 -0.40
N ALA A 41 9.66 4.29 0.43
CA ALA A 41 9.48 4.24 1.87
C ALA A 41 9.28 5.63 2.48
N GLN A 42 10.07 6.62 2.04
CA GLN A 42 9.93 8.00 2.49
C GLN A 42 8.58 8.59 2.07
N SER A 43 8.14 8.36 0.84
CA SER A 43 6.84 8.86 0.37
C SER A 43 5.66 8.29 1.18
N LEU A 44 5.78 7.04 1.66
CA LEU A 44 4.79 6.44 2.56
C LEU A 44 4.89 7.00 3.98
N ALA A 45 6.11 7.26 4.47
CA ALA A 45 6.33 7.84 5.79
C ALA A 45 5.83 9.30 5.89
N ASP A 46 5.94 10.05 4.79
CA ASP A 46 5.44 11.43 4.69
C ASP A 46 3.90 11.49 4.46
N GLY A 47 3.28 10.34 4.23
CA GLY A 47 1.84 10.20 4.02
C GLY A 47 1.04 10.05 5.31
N PRO A 48 -0.28 9.85 5.21
CA PRO A 48 -1.18 9.64 6.35
C PRO A 48 -0.96 8.23 6.94
N THR A 49 0.08 8.07 7.76
CA THR A 49 0.56 6.75 8.23
C THR A 49 -0.49 5.99 9.04
N PHE A 50 -1.39 6.68 9.74
CA PHE A 50 -2.53 6.02 10.40
C PHE A 50 -3.44 5.33 9.36
N ALA A 51 -3.83 6.02 8.30
CA ALA A 51 -4.65 5.46 7.22
C ALA A 51 -3.92 4.33 6.47
N HIS A 52 -2.60 4.47 6.25
CA HIS A 52 -1.79 3.37 5.68
C HIS A 52 -1.84 2.11 6.56
N GLY A 53 -1.80 2.28 7.90
CA GLY A 53 -1.94 1.17 8.84
C GLY A 53 -3.30 0.48 8.74
N MET A 54 -4.38 1.26 8.66
CA MET A 54 -5.75 0.75 8.47
C MET A 54 -5.87 -0.01 7.15
N THR A 55 -5.42 0.56 6.03
CA THR A 55 -5.41 -0.08 4.71
C THR A 55 -4.65 -1.41 4.74
N LYS A 56 -3.47 -1.43 5.36
CA LYS A 56 -2.69 -2.67 5.49
C LYS A 56 -3.43 -3.74 6.28
N ALA A 57 -4.11 -3.37 7.35
CA ALA A 57 -4.88 -4.30 8.17
C ALA A 57 -6.05 -4.89 7.36
N LEU A 58 -6.77 -4.07 6.59
CA LEU A 58 -7.88 -4.50 5.74
C LEU A 58 -7.40 -5.45 4.64
N LEU A 59 -6.36 -5.08 3.88
CA LEU A 59 -5.78 -5.94 2.85
C LEU A 59 -5.43 -7.35 3.34
N HIS A 60 -5.01 -7.50 4.61
CA HIS A 60 -4.74 -8.82 5.19
C HIS A 60 -5.99 -9.58 5.63
N ARG A 61 -7.04 -8.87 6.08
CA ARG A 61 -8.25 -9.48 6.62
C ARG A 61 -9.25 -9.89 5.54
N GLU A 62 -9.36 -9.11 4.47
CA GLU A 62 -10.35 -9.28 3.41
C GLU A 62 -10.20 -10.59 2.63
N TRP A 63 -9.03 -11.20 2.62
CA TRP A 63 -8.81 -12.52 2.01
C TRP A 63 -9.71 -13.62 2.56
N SER A 64 -10.23 -13.45 3.78
CA SER A 64 -11.11 -14.42 4.47
C SER A 64 -12.52 -13.90 4.72
N MET A 65 -12.86 -12.72 4.18
CA MET A 65 -14.19 -12.11 4.33
C MET A 65 -15.05 -12.40 3.10
N ASP A 66 -16.36 -12.47 3.30
CA ASP A 66 -17.30 -12.30 2.19
C ASP A 66 -17.41 -10.83 1.79
N LEU A 67 -18.09 -10.57 0.68
CA LEU A 67 -18.17 -9.23 0.12
C LEU A 67 -18.83 -8.21 1.07
N ASP A 68 -19.91 -8.62 1.73
CA ASP A 68 -20.66 -7.73 2.62
C ASP A 68 -19.82 -7.37 3.84
N ALA A 69 -19.16 -8.35 4.46
CA ALA A 69 -18.24 -8.12 5.57
C ALA A 69 -17.04 -7.24 5.19
N ALA A 70 -16.51 -7.38 3.96
CA ALA A 70 -15.44 -6.53 3.48
C ALA A 70 -15.89 -5.07 3.29
N ILE A 71 -17.09 -4.86 2.72
CA ILE A 71 -17.66 -3.51 2.54
C ILE A 71 -17.90 -2.84 3.91
N ASP A 72 -18.44 -3.57 4.88
CA ASP A 72 -18.67 -3.04 6.22
C ASP A 72 -17.34 -2.67 6.91
N ALA A 73 -16.32 -3.53 6.80
CA ALA A 73 -15.01 -3.26 7.37
C ALA A 73 -14.31 -2.04 6.75
N GLU A 74 -14.43 -1.86 5.41
CA GLU A 74 -13.94 -0.68 4.70
C GLU A 74 -14.68 0.59 5.15
N ALA A 75 -16.01 0.53 5.30
CA ALA A 75 -16.81 1.68 5.74
C ALA A 75 -16.45 2.10 7.17
N GLU A 76 -16.24 1.14 8.08
CA GLU A 76 -15.78 1.41 9.44
C GLU A 76 -14.39 2.06 9.46
N ALA A 77 -13.44 1.49 8.71
CA ALA A 77 -12.09 2.02 8.61
C ALA A 77 -12.07 3.43 8.02
N GLN A 78 -12.89 3.69 7.00
CA GLN A 78 -13.04 5.02 6.41
C GLN A 78 -13.60 6.01 7.45
N ALA A 79 -14.64 5.64 8.20
CA ALA A 79 -15.21 6.52 9.24
C ALA A 79 -14.17 6.87 10.31
N ILE A 80 -13.36 5.89 10.74
CA ILE A 80 -12.27 6.12 11.70
C ILE A 80 -11.22 7.07 11.10
N CYS A 81 -10.79 6.85 9.86
CA CYS A 81 -9.81 7.72 9.20
C CYS A 81 -10.33 9.16 9.03
N MET A 82 -11.62 9.33 8.72
CA MET A 82 -12.25 10.65 8.60
C MET A 82 -12.30 11.44 9.93
N ALA A 83 -12.18 10.76 11.07
CA ALA A 83 -12.11 11.39 12.38
C ALA A 83 -10.68 11.83 12.78
N THR A 84 -9.66 11.54 11.98
CA THR A 84 -8.26 11.88 12.27
C THR A 84 -7.91 13.33 11.95
N GLY A 85 -6.88 13.85 12.59
CA GLY A 85 -6.31 15.16 12.27
C GLY A 85 -5.76 15.21 10.83
N ASP A 86 -5.22 14.12 10.33
CA ASP A 86 -4.70 14.02 8.96
C ASP A 86 -5.79 14.15 7.90
N PHE A 87 -6.99 13.64 8.16
CA PHE A 87 -8.13 13.88 7.25
C PHE A 87 -8.45 15.37 7.15
N ARG A 88 -8.46 16.05 8.28
CA ARG A 88 -8.71 17.50 8.31
C ARG A 88 -7.62 18.28 7.57
N ARG A 89 -6.35 17.93 7.78
CA ARG A 89 -5.21 18.54 7.06
C ARG A 89 -5.32 18.34 5.56
N ALA A 90 -5.70 17.12 5.14
CA ALA A 90 -5.91 16.79 3.71
C ALA A 90 -7.05 17.63 3.12
N TYR A 91 -8.18 17.75 3.83
CA TYR A 91 -9.31 18.55 3.39
C TYR A 91 -8.94 20.04 3.25
N ASP A 92 -8.30 20.62 4.28
CA ASP A 92 -7.89 22.02 4.27
C ASP A 92 -6.87 22.30 3.15
N ALA A 93 -5.91 21.41 2.92
CA ALA A 93 -4.95 21.49 1.82
C ALA A 93 -5.63 21.39 0.45
N PHE A 94 -6.61 20.50 0.30
CA PHE A 94 -7.40 20.39 -0.93
C PHE A 94 -8.16 21.67 -1.25
N VAL A 95 -8.81 22.28 -0.26
CA VAL A 95 -9.52 23.56 -0.42
C VAL A 95 -8.53 24.68 -0.78
N ALA A 96 -7.36 24.71 -0.13
CA ALA A 96 -6.32 25.71 -0.37
C ALA A 96 -5.51 25.43 -1.66
N LYS A 97 -5.72 24.29 -2.35
CA LYS A 97 -4.94 23.83 -3.51
C LYS A 97 -3.42 23.76 -3.23
N THR A 98 -3.06 23.28 -2.05
CA THR A 98 -1.69 23.08 -1.61
C THR A 98 -1.45 21.59 -1.29
N PRO A 99 -0.18 21.12 -1.31
CA PRO A 99 0.12 19.78 -0.83
C PRO A 99 -0.20 19.62 0.65
N PRO A 100 -0.85 18.52 1.07
CA PRO A 100 -1.11 18.26 2.48
C PRO A 100 0.18 17.92 3.24
N ARG A 101 0.18 18.20 4.55
CA ARG A 101 1.19 17.73 5.49
C ARG A 101 0.52 16.80 6.49
N PHE A 102 1.05 15.60 6.62
CA PHE A 102 0.52 14.58 7.51
C PHE A 102 1.37 14.44 8.77
N GLU A 103 0.75 14.03 9.88
CA GLU A 103 1.39 13.83 11.18
C GLU A 103 1.10 12.45 11.76
N GLY A 104 0.33 11.62 11.05
CA GLY A 104 0.01 10.25 11.45
C GLY A 104 -1.04 10.12 12.55
N ASN A 105 -1.91 11.13 12.71
CA ASN A 105 -2.90 11.15 13.79
C ASN A 105 -4.29 11.59 13.32
#